data_d03f70ab4e196b310a5f16fc3cfe82c1
#
_entry.id   d03f70ab4e196b310a5f16fc3cfe82c1
#
_cell.length_a   1.000
_cell.length_b   1.000
_cell.length_c   1.000
_cell.angle_alpha   90.00
_cell.angle_beta   90.00
_cell.angle_gamma   90.00
#
_symmetry.space_group_name_H-M   'P 1'
#
loop_
_entity.id
_entity.type
_entity.pdbx_description
1 polymer ?
#
loop_
_entity_poly.entity_id
_entity_poly.type
_entity_poly.pdbx_seq_one_letter_code
_entity_poly.pdbx_strand_id
1 'polypeptide(L)'
;MPSNSPEKKIRVLLAEDHTLVRQGFRRILEDDPRIVVVGEASTGLKAIELVKELKPEIVVMDLAMPELGGLEASAEILKVNPQTKILILSMYSNEAYVRKAFEMGAKGYMLKNAIEVDLTRAVMALAEGGAYMSPGISNLVIESLKAGSFEHASKDPYERLTLREKEVLQLIAQGKSNKEIAVLLNISVNTVAVHRAHVMETLGLHRTAEIVLYAVKRGLIVTE
;
A
#
# COMPACT_ATOMS: atom_id res chain seq x y z
N MET A 1 -12.02 -14.55 -43.72
CA MET A 1 -10.98 -13.56 -43.34
C MET A 1 -11.21 -13.23 -41.85
N PRO A 2 -10.39 -13.65 -40.89
CA PRO A 2 -10.56 -13.19 -39.54
C PRO A 2 -10.20 -11.71 -39.47
N SER A 3 -11.10 -10.90 -38.94
CA SER A 3 -10.89 -9.46 -38.73
C SER A 3 -9.80 -9.29 -37.66
N ASN A 4 -8.64 -8.86 -38.10
CA ASN A 4 -7.50 -8.51 -37.24
C ASN A 4 -7.74 -7.11 -36.67
N SER A 5 -8.74 -6.96 -35.79
CA SER A 5 -8.82 -5.79 -34.94
C SER A 5 -7.66 -5.91 -33.93
N PRO A 6 -6.82 -4.88 -33.74
CA PRO A 6 -5.77 -4.93 -32.75
C PRO A 6 -6.40 -5.21 -31.35
N GLU A 7 -6.06 -6.34 -30.75
CA GLU A 7 -6.53 -6.66 -29.41
C GLU A 7 -6.19 -5.50 -28.47
N LYS A 8 -7.21 -4.95 -27.83
CA LYS A 8 -7.07 -3.81 -26.93
C LYS A 8 -6.21 -4.24 -25.73
N LYS A 9 -4.98 -3.75 -25.65
CA LYS A 9 -4.07 -4.04 -24.53
C LYS A 9 -4.55 -3.44 -23.23
N ILE A 10 -4.38 -4.17 -22.14
CA ILE A 10 -4.62 -3.72 -20.76
C ILE A 10 -3.56 -2.67 -20.41
N ARG A 11 -4.00 -1.46 -20.08
CA ARG A 11 -3.13 -0.31 -19.78
C ARG A 11 -2.86 -0.26 -18.28
N VAL A 12 -1.62 -0.49 -17.88
CA VAL A 12 -1.20 -0.55 -16.49
C VAL A 12 -0.29 0.63 -16.14
N LEU A 13 -0.56 1.30 -15.01
CA LEU A 13 0.36 2.22 -14.36
C LEU A 13 1.04 1.49 -13.20
N LEU A 14 2.36 1.58 -13.11
CA LEU A 14 3.15 1.07 -11.98
C LEU A 14 3.49 2.20 -11.02
N ALA A 15 3.16 2.04 -9.73
CA ALA A 15 3.53 2.96 -8.65
C ALA A 15 4.34 2.19 -7.59
N GLU A 16 5.64 2.41 -7.57
CA GLU A 16 6.62 1.75 -6.72
C GLU A 16 7.84 2.68 -6.59
N ASP A 17 8.32 2.96 -5.39
CA ASP A 17 9.43 3.89 -5.16
C ASP A 17 10.80 3.28 -5.47
N HIS A 18 10.97 1.96 -5.30
CA HIS A 18 12.22 1.27 -5.60
C HIS A 18 12.39 0.99 -7.10
N THR A 19 13.34 1.69 -7.73
CA THR A 19 13.55 1.61 -9.19
C THR A 19 13.78 0.19 -9.70
N LEU A 20 14.60 -0.62 -9.03
CA LEU A 20 14.89 -2.00 -9.47
C LEU A 20 13.64 -2.90 -9.37
N VAL A 21 12.87 -2.74 -8.31
CA VAL A 21 11.62 -3.48 -8.09
C VAL A 21 10.61 -3.11 -9.17
N ARG A 22 10.43 -1.82 -9.44
CA ARG A 22 9.55 -1.30 -10.47
C ARG A 22 9.90 -1.80 -11.86
N GLN A 23 11.20 -1.83 -12.20
CA GLN A 23 11.69 -2.40 -13.48
C GLN A 23 11.40 -3.90 -13.56
N GLY A 24 11.55 -4.64 -12.46
CA GLY A 24 11.19 -6.05 -12.38
C GLY A 24 9.72 -6.29 -12.67
N PHE A 25 8.82 -5.51 -12.03
CA PHE A 25 7.37 -5.59 -12.25
C PHE A 25 6.99 -5.26 -13.69
N ARG A 26 7.61 -4.21 -14.25
CA ARG A 26 7.41 -3.86 -15.65
C ARG A 26 7.72 -5.03 -16.56
N ARG A 27 8.89 -5.66 -16.38
CA ARG A 27 9.30 -6.80 -17.19
C ARG A 27 8.32 -7.96 -17.09
N ILE A 28 7.92 -8.34 -15.85
CA ILE A 28 6.94 -9.42 -15.62
C ILE A 28 5.62 -9.14 -16.34
N LEU A 29 5.13 -7.90 -16.29
CA LEU A 29 3.87 -7.54 -16.91
C LEU A 29 3.97 -7.49 -18.44
N GLU A 30 5.04 -6.92 -18.99
CA GLU A 30 5.23 -6.77 -20.44
C GLU A 30 5.66 -8.08 -21.13
N ASP A 31 5.99 -9.14 -20.39
CA ASP A 31 6.14 -10.50 -20.93
C ASP A 31 4.79 -11.04 -21.46
N ASP A 32 3.65 -10.55 -20.96
CA ASP A 32 2.34 -10.86 -21.55
C ASP A 32 1.96 -9.82 -22.62
N PRO A 33 1.82 -10.21 -23.90
CA PRO A 33 1.56 -9.27 -25.00
C PRO A 33 0.24 -8.51 -24.88
N ARG A 34 -0.68 -8.96 -24.02
CA ARG A 34 -1.97 -8.30 -23.74
C ARG A 34 -1.85 -7.13 -22.79
N ILE A 35 -0.70 -6.96 -22.10
CA ILE A 35 -0.46 -5.90 -21.12
C ILE A 35 0.50 -4.86 -21.70
N VAL A 36 0.31 -3.61 -21.34
CA VAL A 36 1.23 -2.52 -21.63
C VAL A 36 1.36 -1.60 -20.41
N VAL A 37 2.58 -1.39 -19.95
CA VAL A 37 2.87 -0.41 -18.90
C VAL A 37 2.93 0.98 -19.54
N VAL A 38 1.92 1.79 -19.25
CA VAL A 38 1.75 3.12 -19.86
C VAL A 38 2.43 4.24 -19.08
N GLY A 39 2.85 3.97 -17.84
CA GLY A 39 3.54 4.95 -17.01
C GLY A 39 4.12 4.32 -15.75
N GLU A 40 5.05 5.05 -15.13
CA GLU A 40 5.70 4.67 -13.87
C GLU A 40 5.70 5.86 -12.91
N ALA A 41 5.38 5.61 -11.65
CA ALA A 41 5.41 6.59 -10.58
C ALA A 41 6.29 6.09 -9.43
N SER A 42 7.06 6.98 -8.83
CA SER A 42 7.87 6.70 -7.64
C SER A 42 7.26 7.25 -6.35
N THR A 43 6.13 7.95 -6.44
CA THR A 43 5.39 8.54 -5.30
C THR A 43 3.89 8.46 -5.55
N GLY A 44 3.09 8.49 -4.48
CA GLY A 44 1.63 8.51 -4.60
C GLY A 44 1.12 9.75 -5.32
N LEU A 45 1.73 10.92 -5.10
CA LEU A 45 1.37 12.17 -5.81
C LEU A 45 1.59 12.03 -7.32
N LYS A 46 2.75 11.47 -7.73
CA LYS A 46 3.04 11.25 -9.14
C LYS A 46 2.09 10.24 -9.78
N ALA A 47 1.67 9.21 -9.04
CA ALA A 47 0.67 8.26 -9.52
C ALA A 47 -0.67 8.93 -9.82
N ILE A 48 -1.14 9.85 -8.95
CA ILE A 48 -2.39 10.61 -9.17
C ILE A 48 -2.29 11.49 -10.43
N GLU A 49 -1.17 12.18 -10.64
CA GLU A 49 -0.94 12.98 -11.85
C GLU A 49 -1.04 12.13 -13.12
N LEU A 50 -0.29 11.01 -13.14
CA LEU A 50 -0.25 10.12 -14.30
C LEU A 50 -1.60 9.44 -14.57
N VAL A 51 -2.41 9.14 -13.55
CA VAL A 51 -3.77 8.62 -13.76
C VAL A 51 -4.66 9.65 -14.48
N LYS A 52 -4.56 10.93 -14.13
CA LYS A 52 -5.31 12.01 -14.82
C LYS A 52 -4.94 12.11 -16.30
N GLU A 53 -3.65 12.01 -16.59
CA GLU A 53 -3.10 12.15 -17.93
C GLU A 53 -3.33 10.89 -18.77
N LEU A 54 -2.90 9.75 -18.25
CA LEU A 54 -2.81 8.50 -19.01
C LEU A 54 -4.09 7.67 -18.97
N LYS A 55 -4.96 7.89 -17.98
CA LYS A 55 -6.20 7.13 -17.75
C LYS A 55 -5.96 5.61 -17.86
N PRO A 56 -5.09 5.04 -17.02
CA PRO A 56 -4.81 3.61 -17.03
C PRO A 56 -6.06 2.82 -16.62
N GLU A 57 -6.19 1.59 -17.13
CA GLU A 57 -7.23 0.69 -16.70
C GLU A 57 -6.96 0.12 -15.30
N ILE A 58 -5.68 -0.16 -15.03
CA ILE A 58 -5.24 -0.73 -13.75
C ILE A 58 -4.07 0.10 -13.22
N VAL A 59 -4.05 0.35 -11.91
CA VAL A 59 -2.89 0.84 -11.18
C VAL A 59 -2.39 -0.26 -10.26
N VAL A 60 -1.15 -0.66 -10.43
CA VAL A 60 -0.42 -1.52 -9.49
C VAL A 60 0.28 -0.58 -8.52
N MET A 61 -0.12 -0.60 -7.24
CA MET A 61 0.19 0.41 -6.25
C MET A 61 0.91 -0.19 -5.06
N ASP A 62 2.15 0.21 -4.82
CA ASP A 62 2.81 -0.08 -3.54
C ASP A 62 2.18 0.70 -2.40
N LEU A 63 2.08 0.06 -1.23
CA LEU A 63 1.59 0.72 -0.01
C LEU A 63 2.60 1.74 0.54
N ALA A 64 3.87 1.38 0.56
CA ALA A 64 4.92 2.13 1.22
C ALA A 64 5.66 3.05 0.23
N MET A 65 5.08 4.19 -0.10
CA MET A 65 5.71 5.19 -0.96
C MET A 65 5.96 6.50 -0.22
N PRO A 66 7.00 7.28 -0.61
CA PRO A 66 7.26 8.61 -0.06
C PRO A 66 6.19 9.62 -0.48
N GLU A 67 6.12 10.74 0.24
CA GLU A 67 5.21 11.89 0.07
C GLU A 67 3.74 11.55 0.36
N LEU A 68 3.16 10.62 -0.36
CA LEU A 68 1.79 10.14 -0.17
C LEU A 68 1.76 8.62 -0.27
N GLY A 69 1.27 7.94 0.78
CA GLY A 69 1.17 6.49 0.83
C GLY A 69 0.18 5.91 -0.19
N GLY A 70 0.36 4.63 -0.52
CA GLY A 70 -0.44 3.99 -1.57
C GLY A 70 -1.94 3.91 -1.26
N LEU A 71 -2.35 3.82 0.01
CA LEU A 71 -3.76 3.82 0.36
C LEU A 71 -4.41 5.18 0.09
N GLU A 72 -3.79 6.25 0.57
CA GLU A 72 -4.25 7.61 0.39
C GLU A 72 -4.25 7.99 -1.10
N ALA A 73 -3.19 7.64 -1.83
CA ALA A 73 -3.11 7.83 -3.27
C ALA A 73 -4.23 7.07 -4.01
N SER A 74 -4.53 5.83 -3.59
CA SER A 74 -5.60 5.01 -4.17
C SER A 74 -6.97 5.67 -4.01
N ALA A 75 -7.26 6.20 -2.82
CA ALA A 75 -8.52 6.92 -2.57
C ALA A 75 -8.66 8.16 -3.47
N GLU A 76 -7.60 8.95 -3.63
CA GLU A 76 -7.62 10.12 -4.50
C GLU A 76 -7.73 9.74 -6.00
N ILE A 77 -7.04 8.66 -6.42
CA ILE A 77 -7.17 8.13 -7.78
C ILE A 77 -8.61 7.74 -8.09
N LEU A 78 -9.29 7.03 -7.20
CA LEU A 78 -10.67 6.60 -7.42
C LEU A 78 -11.67 7.76 -7.44
N LYS A 79 -11.39 8.88 -6.75
CA LYS A 79 -12.18 10.12 -6.89
C LYS A 79 -12.01 10.75 -8.28
N VAL A 80 -10.78 10.73 -8.80
CA VAL A 80 -10.43 11.34 -10.10
C VAL A 80 -10.89 10.47 -11.26
N ASN A 81 -10.70 9.15 -11.17
CA ASN A 81 -11.08 8.18 -12.18
C ASN A 81 -11.67 6.92 -11.53
N PRO A 82 -12.99 6.88 -11.27
CA PRO A 82 -13.66 5.75 -10.63
C PRO A 82 -13.61 4.43 -11.43
N GLN A 83 -13.25 4.48 -12.70
CA GLN A 83 -13.15 3.29 -13.54
C GLN A 83 -11.78 2.60 -13.43
N THR A 84 -10.78 3.27 -12.90
CA THR A 84 -9.46 2.68 -12.67
C THR A 84 -9.55 1.63 -11.57
N LYS A 85 -9.02 0.45 -11.83
CA LYS A 85 -8.94 -0.65 -10.86
C LYS A 85 -7.60 -0.61 -10.15
N ILE A 86 -7.59 -0.79 -8.84
CA ILE A 86 -6.37 -0.71 -8.04
C ILE A 86 -6.01 -2.08 -7.51
N LEU A 87 -4.78 -2.52 -7.81
CA LEU A 87 -4.10 -3.67 -7.23
C LEU A 87 -3.06 -3.17 -6.23
N ILE A 88 -3.29 -3.40 -4.95
CA ILE A 88 -2.33 -3.07 -3.90
C ILE A 88 -1.23 -4.12 -3.83
N LEU A 89 0.02 -3.68 -3.76
CA LEU A 89 1.18 -4.51 -3.43
C LEU A 89 1.67 -4.19 -2.01
N SER A 90 2.02 -5.22 -1.24
CA SER A 90 2.47 -5.03 0.14
C SER A 90 3.44 -6.12 0.59
N MET A 91 4.39 -5.78 1.44
CA MET A 91 5.18 -6.76 2.18
C MET A 91 4.41 -7.35 3.39
N TYR A 92 3.26 -6.79 3.72
CA TYR A 92 2.55 -7.07 4.97
C TYR A 92 1.22 -7.74 4.74
N SER A 93 0.94 -8.77 5.57
CA SER A 93 -0.30 -9.54 5.58
C SER A 93 -1.23 -9.11 6.72
N ASN A 94 -1.19 -7.84 7.15
CA ASN A 94 -2.03 -7.37 8.26
C ASN A 94 -3.47 -7.15 7.80
N GLU A 95 -4.43 -7.72 8.55
CA GLU A 95 -5.88 -7.63 8.28
C GLU A 95 -6.39 -6.18 8.16
N ALA A 96 -5.92 -5.28 9.02
CA ALA A 96 -6.37 -3.88 9.02
C ALA A 96 -6.04 -3.17 7.70
N TYR A 97 -4.88 -3.46 7.10
CA TYR A 97 -4.52 -2.89 5.79
C TYR A 97 -5.34 -3.49 4.66
N VAL A 98 -5.53 -4.80 4.70
CA VAL A 98 -6.35 -5.50 3.69
C VAL A 98 -7.76 -4.93 3.70
N ARG A 99 -8.38 -4.84 4.88
CA ARG A 99 -9.71 -4.27 5.05
C ARG A 99 -9.77 -2.83 4.54
N LYS A 100 -8.85 -1.96 5.01
CA LYS A 100 -8.81 -0.55 4.61
C LYS A 100 -8.63 -0.39 3.10
N ALA A 101 -7.80 -1.22 2.45
CA ALA A 101 -7.63 -1.20 1.02
C ALA A 101 -8.95 -1.47 0.27
N PHE A 102 -9.69 -2.49 0.68
CA PHE A 102 -10.98 -2.83 0.07
C PHE A 102 -12.09 -1.82 0.41
N GLU A 103 -12.13 -1.30 1.64
CA GLU A 103 -13.05 -0.20 2.02
C GLU A 103 -12.83 1.05 1.16
N MET A 104 -11.58 1.34 0.79
CA MET A 104 -11.24 2.44 -0.10
C MET A 104 -11.49 2.15 -1.58
N GLY A 105 -11.92 0.94 -1.92
CA GLY A 105 -12.32 0.56 -3.28
C GLY A 105 -11.27 -0.17 -4.09
N ALA A 106 -10.14 -0.59 -3.51
CA ALA A 106 -9.19 -1.46 -4.20
C ALA A 106 -9.88 -2.74 -4.68
N LYS A 107 -9.46 -3.25 -5.84
CA LYS A 107 -9.99 -4.49 -6.43
C LYS A 107 -9.06 -5.68 -6.23
N GLY A 108 -7.84 -5.43 -5.78
CA GLY A 108 -6.91 -6.52 -5.47
C GLY A 108 -5.93 -6.14 -4.37
N TYR A 109 -5.47 -7.17 -3.66
CA TYR A 109 -4.41 -7.08 -2.66
C TYR A 109 -3.46 -8.28 -2.81
N MET A 110 -2.18 -8.00 -2.99
CA MET A 110 -1.17 -9.03 -3.20
C MET A 110 0.07 -8.78 -2.34
N LEU A 111 0.61 -9.87 -1.80
CA LEU A 111 1.89 -9.82 -1.11
C LEU A 111 3.05 -9.77 -2.10
N LYS A 112 4.04 -8.92 -1.85
CA LYS A 112 5.22 -8.77 -2.72
C LYS A 112 6.07 -10.04 -2.84
N ASN A 113 5.95 -11.00 -1.92
CA ASN A 113 6.62 -12.30 -2.00
C ASN A 113 5.97 -13.29 -3.01
N ALA A 114 4.81 -12.97 -3.54
CA ALA A 114 4.09 -13.81 -4.51
C ALA A 114 4.12 -13.24 -5.95
N ILE A 115 4.86 -12.16 -6.19
CA ILE A 115 4.78 -11.36 -7.42
C ILE A 115 5.23 -12.13 -8.65
N GLU A 116 6.34 -12.87 -8.60
CA GLU A 116 6.91 -13.55 -9.76
C GLU A 116 5.92 -14.52 -10.43
N VAL A 117 5.00 -15.09 -9.65
CA VAL A 117 4.04 -16.09 -10.12
C VAL A 117 2.67 -15.48 -10.44
N ASP A 118 2.28 -14.46 -9.71
CA ASP A 118 0.86 -14.06 -9.63
C ASP A 118 0.55 -12.65 -10.15
N LEU A 119 1.56 -11.79 -10.42
CA LEU A 119 1.30 -10.39 -10.80
C LEU A 119 0.48 -10.26 -12.09
N THR A 120 0.89 -10.97 -13.13
CA THR A 120 0.18 -10.99 -14.42
C THR A 120 -1.23 -11.54 -14.25
N ARG A 121 -1.38 -12.64 -13.48
CA ARG A 121 -2.70 -13.23 -13.17
C ARG A 121 -3.60 -12.25 -12.43
N ALA A 122 -3.08 -11.53 -11.46
CA ALA A 122 -3.83 -10.51 -10.71
C ALA A 122 -4.33 -9.39 -11.63
N VAL A 123 -3.45 -8.87 -12.49
CA VAL A 123 -3.81 -7.83 -13.47
C VAL A 123 -4.88 -8.34 -14.44
N MET A 124 -4.76 -9.56 -14.94
CA MET A 124 -5.77 -10.16 -15.82
C MET A 124 -7.12 -10.31 -15.11
N ALA A 125 -7.15 -10.85 -13.90
CA ALA A 125 -8.38 -11.00 -13.12
C ALA A 125 -9.08 -9.65 -12.90
N LEU A 126 -8.31 -8.60 -12.60
CA LEU A 126 -8.88 -7.26 -12.47
C LEU A 126 -9.39 -6.74 -13.82
N ALA A 127 -8.66 -6.94 -14.93
CA ALA A 127 -9.09 -6.51 -16.26
C ALA A 127 -10.45 -7.09 -16.63
N GLU A 128 -10.68 -8.36 -16.31
CA GLU A 128 -11.94 -9.09 -16.53
C GLU A 128 -13.08 -8.66 -15.59
N GLY A 129 -12.84 -7.70 -14.70
CA GLY A 129 -13.84 -7.18 -13.76
C GLY A 129 -13.94 -7.95 -12.44
N GLY A 130 -13.07 -8.94 -12.22
CA GLY A 130 -12.95 -9.68 -10.97
C GLY A 130 -12.19 -8.93 -9.87
N ALA A 131 -11.92 -9.64 -8.79
CA ALA A 131 -11.05 -9.22 -7.69
C ALA A 131 -9.89 -10.20 -7.54
N TYR A 132 -8.81 -9.77 -6.91
CA TYR A 132 -7.67 -10.65 -6.64
C TYR A 132 -7.17 -10.50 -5.20
N MET A 133 -6.95 -11.64 -4.56
CA MET A 133 -6.21 -11.72 -3.29
C MET A 133 -5.19 -12.84 -3.38
N SER A 134 -3.95 -12.57 -2.99
CA SER A 134 -2.95 -13.64 -2.89
C SER A 134 -3.37 -14.67 -1.84
N PRO A 135 -2.97 -15.96 -1.99
CA PRO A 135 -3.45 -17.05 -1.10
C PRO A 135 -3.27 -16.75 0.39
N GLY A 136 -2.14 -16.17 0.78
CA GLY A 136 -1.89 -15.80 2.18
C GLY A 136 -2.88 -14.75 2.73
N ILE A 137 -3.33 -13.83 1.88
CA ILE A 137 -4.33 -12.81 2.24
C ILE A 137 -5.73 -13.43 2.30
N SER A 138 -6.06 -14.29 1.34
CA SER A 138 -7.37 -14.97 1.33
C SER A 138 -7.59 -15.79 2.60
N ASN A 139 -6.58 -16.54 3.05
CA ASN A 139 -6.65 -17.32 4.29
C ASN A 139 -6.87 -16.42 5.51
N LEU A 140 -6.11 -15.31 5.61
CA LEU A 140 -6.24 -14.35 6.68
C LEU A 140 -7.68 -13.77 6.75
N VAL A 141 -8.24 -13.36 5.62
CA VAL A 141 -9.60 -12.81 5.54
C VAL A 141 -10.63 -13.85 5.97
N ILE A 142 -10.49 -15.11 5.52
CA ILE A 142 -11.40 -16.21 5.89
C ILE A 142 -11.34 -16.48 7.40
N GLU A 143 -10.15 -16.50 7.99
CA GLU A 143 -9.97 -16.69 9.44
C GLU A 143 -10.60 -15.57 10.23
N SER A 144 -10.39 -14.32 9.81
CA SER A 144 -10.97 -13.13 10.43
C SER A 144 -12.49 -13.09 10.34
N LEU A 145 -13.07 -13.51 9.22
CA LEU A 145 -14.52 -13.66 9.07
C LEU A 145 -15.10 -14.72 10.00
N LYS A 146 -14.42 -15.88 10.14
CA LYS A 146 -14.83 -16.94 11.06
C LYS A 146 -14.77 -16.50 12.53
N ALA A 147 -13.77 -15.68 12.88
CA ALA A 147 -13.61 -15.13 14.21
C ALA A 147 -14.58 -13.96 14.53
N GLY A 148 -15.36 -13.49 13.55
CA GLY A 148 -16.22 -12.31 13.69
C GLY A 148 -15.46 -10.99 13.86
N SER A 149 -14.13 -11.00 13.62
CA SER A 149 -13.26 -9.83 13.82
C SER A 149 -13.29 -8.86 12.66
N PHE A 150 -13.73 -9.30 11.48
CA PHE A 150 -13.75 -8.47 10.27
C PHE A 150 -14.75 -7.30 10.33
N GLU A 151 -15.80 -7.42 11.18
CA GLU A 151 -16.80 -6.36 11.39
C GLU A 151 -16.41 -5.34 12.49
N HIS A 152 -15.41 -5.66 13.30
CA HIS A 152 -14.98 -4.77 14.37
C HIS A 152 -13.75 -4.01 13.93
N ALA A 153 -13.90 -2.72 13.63
CA ALA A 153 -12.77 -1.80 13.65
C ALA A 153 -12.04 -2.03 14.96
N SER A 154 -10.75 -2.44 14.93
CA SER A 154 -10.04 -2.82 16.15
C SER A 154 -10.20 -1.70 17.17
N LYS A 155 -10.67 -2.03 18.37
CA LYS A 155 -10.77 -1.09 19.51
C LYS A 155 -9.38 -0.62 19.93
N ASP A 156 -8.34 -1.29 19.44
CA ASP A 156 -6.96 -1.00 19.73
C ASP A 156 -6.46 0.20 18.90
N PRO A 157 -6.15 1.34 19.55
CA PRO A 157 -5.64 2.51 18.86
C PRO A 157 -4.37 2.26 18.03
N TYR A 158 -3.51 1.30 18.44
CA TYR A 158 -2.29 0.94 17.72
C TYR A 158 -2.60 0.38 16.33
N GLU A 159 -3.67 -0.38 16.19
CA GLU A 159 -4.06 -0.96 14.91
C GLU A 159 -4.64 0.07 13.93
N ARG A 160 -4.97 1.27 14.41
CA ARG A 160 -5.37 2.42 13.57
C ARG A 160 -4.18 3.14 12.94
N LEU A 161 -2.97 2.96 13.49
CA LEU A 161 -1.77 3.56 12.94
C LEU A 161 -1.43 2.94 11.59
N THR A 162 -1.07 3.80 10.64
CA THR A 162 -0.48 3.36 9.37
C THR A 162 0.88 2.68 9.61
N LEU A 163 1.37 1.94 8.63
CA LEU A 163 2.72 1.34 8.69
C LEU A 163 3.78 2.39 8.98
N ARG A 164 3.69 3.51 8.29
CA ARG A 164 4.66 4.60 8.44
C ARG A 164 4.63 5.19 9.84
N GLU A 165 3.46 5.33 10.42
CA GLU A 165 3.29 5.77 11.80
C GLU A 165 3.81 4.75 12.80
N LYS A 166 3.61 3.44 12.56
CA LYS A 166 4.20 2.36 13.37
C LYS A 166 5.73 2.36 13.29
N GLU A 167 6.33 2.55 12.11
CA GLU A 167 7.78 2.71 11.94
C GLU A 167 8.30 3.94 12.68
N VAL A 168 7.64 5.09 12.53
CA VAL A 168 8.00 6.32 13.23
C VAL A 168 7.88 6.13 14.74
N LEU A 169 6.80 5.52 15.23
CA LEU A 169 6.63 5.20 16.66
C LEU A 169 7.78 4.33 17.20
N GLN A 170 8.14 3.28 16.46
CA GLN A 170 9.20 2.36 16.86
C GLN A 170 10.56 3.07 16.91
N LEU A 171 10.88 3.90 15.91
CA LEU A 171 12.13 4.66 15.89
C LEU A 171 12.19 5.74 16.99
N ILE A 172 11.07 6.41 17.29
CA ILE A 172 10.98 7.31 18.44
C ILE A 172 11.21 6.55 19.75
N ALA A 173 10.62 5.38 19.89
CA ALA A 173 10.78 4.54 21.07
C ALA A 173 12.23 4.04 21.25
N GLN A 174 12.98 3.88 20.15
CA GLN A 174 14.43 3.60 20.15
C GLN A 174 15.29 4.84 20.41
N GLY A 175 14.69 6.00 20.72
CA GLY A 175 15.41 7.22 21.04
C GLY A 175 15.87 8.03 19.85
N LYS A 176 15.43 7.71 18.62
CA LYS A 176 15.83 8.46 17.42
C LYS A 176 15.17 9.84 17.38
N SER A 177 15.95 10.84 17.00
CA SER A 177 15.47 12.20 16.71
C SER A 177 14.70 12.26 15.38
N ASN A 178 13.88 13.28 15.18
CA ASN A 178 13.18 13.49 13.91
C ASN A 178 14.13 13.56 12.71
N LYS A 179 15.36 14.09 12.88
CA LYS A 179 16.38 14.16 11.83
C LYS A 179 16.90 12.77 11.46
N GLU A 180 17.21 11.94 12.46
CA GLU A 180 17.67 10.56 12.23
C GLU A 180 16.58 9.71 11.59
N ILE A 181 15.32 9.86 12.05
CA ILE A 181 14.16 9.18 11.46
C ILE A 181 13.98 9.60 10.00
N ALA A 182 14.10 10.90 9.69
CA ALA A 182 14.01 11.41 8.33
C ALA A 182 15.04 10.76 7.40
N VAL A 183 16.27 10.60 7.86
CA VAL A 183 17.34 9.92 7.10
C VAL A 183 17.03 8.44 6.94
N LEU A 184 16.69 7.74 8.04
CA LEU A 184 16.43 6.29 8.02
C LEU A 184 15.25 5.92 7.12
N LEU A 185 14.23 6.78 7.11
CA LEU A 185 13.00 6.54 6.38
C LEU A 185 12.96 7.24 5.01
N ASN A 186 14.03 7.95 4.64
CA ASN A 186 14.16 8.72 3.40
C ASN A 186 12.97 9.68 3.13
N ILE A 187 12.61 10.46 4.15
CA ILE A 187 11.55 11.48 4.09
C ILE A 187 12.01 12.80 4.71
N SER A 188 11.23 13.87 4.54
CA SER A 188 11.56 15.16 5.16
C SER A 188 11.36 15.13 6.68
N VAL A 189 12.10 15.96 7.41
CA VAL A 189 11.92 16.14 8.87
C VAL A 189 10.49 16.62 9.20
N ASN A 190 9.90 17.43 8.32
CA ASN A 190 8.51 17.89 8.47
C ASN A 190 7.52 16.73 8.32
N THR A 191 7.76 15.81 7.38
CA THR A 191 6.94 14.61 7.20
C THR A 191 7.00 13.72 8.44
N VAL A 192 8.18 13.55 9.04
CA VAL A 192 8.32 12.84 10.33
C VAL A 192 7.52 13.53 11.43
N ALA A 193 7.56 14.85 11.49
CA ALA A 193 6.79 15.61 12.50
C ALA A 193 5.27 15.41 12.35
N VAL A 194 4.77 15.35 11.12
CA VAL A 194 3.35 15.06 10.83
C VAL A 194 2.98 13.64 11.28
N HIS A 195 3.76 12.63 10.90
CA HIS A 195 3.51 11.24 11.35
C HIS A 195 3.55 11.12 12.86
N ARG A 196 4.51 11.79 13.52
CA ARG A 196 4.60 11.82 14.98
C ARG A 196 3.36 12.44 15.63
N ALA A 197 2.86 13.57 15.09
CA ALA A 197 1.65 14.21 15.59
C ALA A 197 0.43 13.26 15.47
N HIS A 198 0.26 12.60 14.34
CA HIS A 198 -0.79 11.59 14.12
C HIS A 198 -0.68 10.39 15.05
N VAL A 199 0.55 9.87 15.28
CA VAL A 199 0.78 8.80 16.27
C VAL A 199 0.31 9.22 17.65
N MET A 200 0.70 10.42 18.09
CA MET A 200 0.33 10.93 19.41
C MET A 200 -1.18 11.15 19.55
N GLU A 201 -1.81 11.71 18.55
CA GLU A 201 -3.26 11.91 18.47
C GLU A 201 -4.02 10.57 18.51
N THR A 202 -3.66 9.62 17.63
CA THR A 202 -4.34 8.32 17.52
C THR A 202 -4.23 7.49 18.80
N LEU A 203 -3.08 7.56 19.48
CA LEU A 203 -2.82 6.81 20.72
C LEU A 203 -3.21 7.58 21.99
N GLY A 204 -3.66 8.84 21.87
CA GLY A 204 -3.97 9.70 23.01
C GLY A 204 -2.75 10.03 23.89
N LEU A 205 -1.56 10.18 23.26
CA LEU A 205 -0.30 10.46 23.91
C LEU A 205 0.08 11.94 23.73
N HIS A 206 0.67 12.54 24.74
CA HIS A 206 0.99 13.97 24.73
C HIS A 206 2.49 14.28 24.83
N ARG A 207 3.30 13.30 25.20
CA ARG A 207 4.75 13.46 25.42
C ARG A 207 5.53 12.29 24.83
N THR A 208 6.77 12.55 24.40
CA THR A 208 7.66 11.52 23.86
C THR A 208 7.88 10.37 24.85
N ALA A 209 8.01 10.67 26.12
CA ALA A 209 8.17 9.65 27.16
C ALA A 209 6.97 8.68 27.20
N GLU A 210 5.78 9.15 26.89
CA GLU A 210 4.58 8.30 26.84
C GLU A 210 4.61 7.36 25.62
N ILE A 211 5.19 7.79 24.49
CA ILE A 211 5.44 6.93 23.33
C ILE A 211 6.38 5.78 23.71
N VAL A 212 7.48 6.09 24.40
CA VAL A 212 8.45 5.08 24.85
C VAL A 212 7.79 4.07 25.81
N LEU A 213 7.07 4.56 26.81
CA LEU A 213 6.34 3.69 27.75
C LEU A 213 5.28 2.83 27.07
N TYR A 214 4.58 3.39 26.08
CA TYR A 214 3.60 2.66 25.29
C TYR A 214 4.26 1.53 24.50
N ALA A 215 5.39 1.82 23.82
CA ALA A 215 6.13 0.85 23.04
C ALA A 215 6.71 -0.28 23.91
N VAL A 216 7.23 0.03 25.10
CA VAL A 216 7.72 -0.97 26.06
C VAL A 216 6.58 -1.87 26.56
N LYS A 217 5.47 -1.28 27.01
CA LYS A 217 4.29 -2.04 27.48
C LYS A 217 3.74 -2.98 26.43
N ARG A 218 3.92 -2.63 25.17
CA ARG A 218 3.43 -3.39 24.02
C ARG A 218 4.46 -4.39 23.45
N GLY A 219 5.66 -4.42 24.02
CA GLY A 219 6.74 -5.30 23.55
C GLY A 219 7.30 -4.92 22.16
N LEU A 220 7.10 -3.67 21.71
CA LEU A 220 7.61 -3.18 20.44
C LEU A 220 9.12 -2.90 20.47
N ILE A 221 9.64 -2.64 21.65
CA ILE A 221 11.07 -2.51 21.95
C ILE A 221 11.40 -3.28 23.22
N VAL A 222 12.58 -3.90 23.25
CA VAL A 222 13.16 -4.52 24.46
C VAL A 222 14.09 -3.49 25.09
N THR A 223 13.86 -3.16 26.35
CA THR A 223 14.84 -2.40 27.14
C THR A 223 15.82 -3.40 27.72
N GLU A 224 17.11 -3.31 27.36
CA GLU A 224 18.19 -3.99 28.04
C GLU A 224 18.32 -3.50 29.49
#